data_727af449bf0c4b7ab0be6add5b41004e
#
_entry.id   727af449bf0c4b7ab0be6add5b41004e
#
_cell.length_a   1.000
_cell.length_b   1.000
_cell.length_c   1.000
_cell.angle_alpha   90.00
_cell.angle_beta   90.00
_cell.angle_gamma   90.00
#
_symmetry.space_group_name_H-M   'P 1'
#
loop_
_entity.id
_entity.type
_entity.pdbx_description
1 polymer ?
#
loop_
_entity_poly.entity_id
_entity_poly.type
_entity_poly.pdbx_seq_one_letter_code
_entity_poly.pdbx_strand_id
1 'polypeptide(L)' 'MRVGIIGAGSMGAGIAQVAATAGCDVKIFDQSENACQKALEKLGKILTRLIEKGRINQFEKESILSLIHI' A
#
# COMPACT_ATOMS: atom_id res chain seq x y z
N MET A 1 7.28 -4.47 -12.81
CA MET A 1 7.85 -5.39 -11.82
C MET A 1 6.76 -5.78 -10.82
N ARG A 2 6.76 -7.02 -10.40
CA ARG A 2 5.81 -7.51 -9.39
C ARG A 2 6.54 -7.78 -8.09
N VAL A 3 5.95 -7.35 -6.99
CA VAL A 3 6.51 -7.54 -5.66
C VAL A 3 5.52 -8.35 -4.83
N GLY A 4 5.99 -9.45 -4.24
CA GLY A 4 5.19 -10.26 -3.33
C GLY A 4 5.59 -9.96 -1.89
N ILE A 5 4.60 -9.72 -1.03
CA ILE A 5 4.83 -9.47 0.39
C ILE A 5 4.11 -10.53 1.19
N ILE A 6 4.84 -11.26 2.00
CA ILE A 6 4.28 -12.26 2.90
C ILE A 6 4.20 -11.66 4.30
N GLY A 7 3.00 -11.60 4.84
CA GLY A 7 2.75 -10.96 6.11
C GLY A 7 2.39 -9.49 5.96
N ALA A 8 1.17 -9.14 6.36
CA ALA A 8 0.62 -7.80 6.22
C ALA A 8 0.80 -6.94 7.48
N GLY A 9 1.91 -7.14 8.20
CA GLY A 9 2.22 -6.31 9.37
C GLY A 9 2.66 -4.91 8.99
N SER A 10 3.07 -4.12 10.00
CA SER A 10 3.47 -2.73 9.80
C SER A 10 4.59 -2.59 8.77
N MET A 11 5.54 -3.51 8.76
CA MET A 11 6.63 -3.50 7.79
C MET A 11 6.14 -3.82 6.38
N GLY A 12 5.21 -4.78 6.27
CA GLY A 12 4.62 -5.15 4.98
C GLY A 12 3.92 -3.98 4.31
N ALA A 13 3.13 -3.22 5.09
CA ALA A 13 2.44 -2.04 4.57
C ALA A 13 3.42 -0.97 4.09
N GLY A 14 4.52 -0.76 4.81
CA GLY A 14 5.56 0.19 4.41
C GLY A 14 6.25 -0.21 3.12
N ILE A 15 6.59 -1.49 2.97
CA ILE A 15 7.20 -2.02 1.76
C ILE A 15 6.23 -1.91 0.58
N ALA A 16 4.95 -2.23 0.80
CA ALA A 16 3.91 -2.12 -0.23
C ALA A 16 3.79 -0.68 -0.73
N GLN A 17 3.78 0.27 0.17
CA GLN A 17 3.68 1.69 -0.18
C GLN A 17 4.87 2.13 -1.03
N VAL A 18 6.08 1.77 -0.65
CA VAL A 18 7.30 2.14 -1.39
C VAL A 18 7.29 1.51 -2.78
N ALA A 19 6.98 0.22 -2.87
CA ALA A 19 6.95 -0.50 -4.14
C ALA A 19 5.88 0.06 -5.08
N ALA A 20 4.68 0.30 -4.58
CA ALA A 20 3.58 0.84 -5.39
C ALA A 20 3.88 2.28 -5.82
N THR A 21 4.52 3.07 -4.98
CA THR A 21 4.94 4.43 -5.34
C THR A 21 5.96 4.41 -6.49
N ALA A 22 6.78 3.37 -6.55
CA ALA A 22 7.74 3.18 -7.65
C ALA A 22 7.10 2.60 -8.92
N GLY A 23 5.78 2.36 -8.91
CA GLY A 23 5.07 1.83 -10.07
C GLY A 23 5.05 0.32 -10.19
N CYS A 24 5.40 -0.40 -9.12
CA CYS A 24 5.41 -1.87 -9.10
C CYS A 24 4.05 -2.41 -8.70
N ASP A 25 3.64 -3.52 -9.32
CA ASP A 25 2.49 -4.28 -8.84
C ASP A 25 2.88 -4.96 -7.53
N VAL A 26 2.03 -4.81 -6.52
CA VAL A 26 2.28 -5.38 -5.20
C VAL A 26 1.17 -6.37 -4.86
N LYS A 27 1.55 -7.57 -4.43
CA LYS A 27 0.60 -8.56 -3.95
C LYS A 27 0.93 -8.88 -2.50
N ILE A 28 -0.07 -8.73 -1.63
CA ILE A 28 0.09 -8.99 -0.20
C ILE A 28 -0.55 -10.33 0.13
N PHE A 29 0.21 -11.20 0.77
CA PHE A 29 -0.27 -12.50 1.24
C PHE A 29 -0.24 -12.54 2.76
N ASP A 30 -1.36 -12.91 3.36
CA ASP A 30 -1.42 -13.15 4.80
C ASP A 30 -2.44 -14.24 5.06
N GLN A 31 -2.25 -14.99 6.15
CA GLN A 31 -3.21 -16.01 6.58
C GLN A 31 -4.49 -15.39 7.13
N SER A 32 -4.46 -14.14 7.50
CA SER A 32 -5.60 -13.43 8.08
C SER A 32 -6.08 -12.33 7.12
N GLU A 33 -7.34 -12.41 6.70
CA GLU A 33 -7.97 -11.35 5.91
C GLU A 33 -8.03 -10.04 6.69
N ASN A 34 -8.23 -10.12 8.00
CA ASN A 34 -8.26 -8.93 8.86
C ASN A 34 -6.92 -8.20 8.83
N ALA A 35 -5.80 -8.94 8.82
CA ALA A 35 -4.48 -8.33 8.74
C ALA A 35 -4.28 -7.61 7.42
N CYS A 36 -4.74 -8.19 6.31
CA CYS A 36 -4.68 -7.57 4.99
C CYS A 36 -5.50 -6.29 4.94
N GLN A 37 -6.71 -6.32 5.48
CA GLN A 37 -7.56 -5.13 5.51
C GLN A 37 -6.97 -4.02 6.37
N LYS A 38 -6.41 -4.38 7.52
CA LYS A 38 -5.73 -3.41 8.38
C LYS A 38 -4.53 -2.77 7.68
N ALA A 39 -3.79 -3.57 6.91
CA ALA A 39 -2.66 -3.06 6.14
C ALA A 39 -3.13 -2.04 5.08
N LEU A 40 -4.24 -2.32 4.39
CA LEU A 40 -4.80 -1.39 3.42
C LEU A 40 -5.30 -0.10 4.08
N GLU A 41 -5.93 -0.20 5.23
CA GLU A 41 -6.37 0.98 5.98
C GLU A 41 -5.19 1.84 6.41
N LYS A 42 -4.14 1.23 6.92
CA LYS A 42 -2.91 1.94 7.29
C LYS A 42 -2.30 2.64 6.09
N LEU A 43 -2.24 1.93 4.97
CA LEU A 43 -1.70 2.47 3.73
C LEU A 43 -2.52 3.67 3.27
N GLY A 44 -3.84 3.58 3.31
CA GLY A 44 -4.72 4.69 2.98
C GLY A 44 -4.47 5.91 3.85
N LYS A 45 -4.25 5.71 5.15
CA LYS A 45 -3.93 6.80 6.07
C LYS A 45 -2.59 7.46 5.74
N ILE A 46 -1.58 6.64 5.43
CA ILE A 46 -0.26 7.14 5.04
C ILE A 46 -0.37 8.00 3.78
N LEU A 47 -1.08 7.52 2.77
CA LEU A 47 -1.25 8.23 1.52
C LEU A 47 -2.05 9.53 1.71
N THR A 48 -3.09 9.50 2.54
CA THR A 48 -3.85 10.70 2.87
C THR A 48 -2.96 11.76 3.52
N ARG A 49 -2.08 11.32 4.43
CA ARG A 49 -1.13 12.22 5.07
C ARG A 49 -0.17 12.83 4.07
N LEU A 50 0.27 12.06 3.08
CA LEU A 50 1.13 12.57 2.00
C LEU A 50 0.42 13.62 1.15
N ILE A 51 -0.87 13.43 0.91
CA ILE A 51 -1.68 14.44 0.20
C ILE A 51 -1.74 15.73 1.01
N GLU A 52 -1.99 15.64 2.31
CA GLU A 52 -2.04 16.79 3.19
C GLU A 52 -0.72 17.57 3.21
N LYS A 53 0.39 16.86 3.08
CA LYS A 53 1.72 17.47 3.03
C LYS A 53 2.09 17.98 1.63
N GLY A 54 1.22 17.81 0.64
CA GLY A 54 1.48 18.22 -0.73
C GLY A 54 2.47 17.38 -1.48
N ARG A 55 2.77 16.16 -1.03
CA ARG A 55 3.74 15.28 -1.67
C ARG A 55 3.16 14.47 -2.81
N ILE A 56 1.87 14.13 -2.72
CA ILE A 56 1.13 13.44 -3.78
C ILE A 56 -0.25 14.07 -3.89
N ASN A 57 -0.94 13.83 -5.00
CA ASN A 57 -2.32 14.27 -5.18
C ASN A 57 -3.29 13.07 -5.06
N GLN A 58 -4.59 13.34 -5.12
CA GLN A 58 -5.61 12.30 -5.02
C GLN A 58 -5.48 11.25 -6.13
N PHE A 59 -5.16 11.69 -7.33
CA PHE A 59 -4.98 10.80 -8.47
C PHE A 59 -3.82 9.83 -8.24
N GLU A 60 -2.71 10.32 -7.72
CA GLU A 60 -1.55 9.49 -7.39
C GLU A 60 -1.88 8.49 -6.29
N LYS A 61 -2.65 8.89 -5.28
CA LYS A 61 -3.12 7.98 -4.23
C LYS A 61 -3.92 6.82 -4.84
N GLU A 62 -4.86 7.12 -5.71
CA GLU A 62 -5.69 6.10 -6.34
C GLU A 62 -4.86 5.17 -7.21
N SER A 63 -3.89 5.71 -7.95
CA SER A 63 -2.97 4.91 -8.76
C SER A 63 -2.15 3.95 -7.90
N ILE A 64 -1.61 4.43 -6.79
CA ILE A 64 -0.83 3.60 -5.86
C ILE A 64 -1.70 2.47 -5.32
N LEU A 65 -2.90 2.77 -4.85
CA LEU A 65 -3.79 1.75 -4.31
C LEU A 65 -4.21 0.72 -5.37
N SER A 66 -4.33 1.13 -6.63
CA SER A 66 -4.69 0.21 -7.71
C SER A 66 -3.61 -0.82 -8.01
N LEU A 67 -2.36 -0.54 -7.64
CA LEU A 67 -1.24 -1.46 -7.85
C LEU A 67 -1.10 -2.48 -6.71
N ILE A 68 -1.88 -2.33 -5.64
CA ILE A 68 -1.80 -3.22 -4.48
C ILE A 68 -2.96 -4.20 -4.52
N HIS A 69 -2.63 -5.48 -4.48
CA HIS A 69 -3.59 -6.58 -4.53
C HIS A 69 -3.45 -7.46 -3.28
N ILE A 70 -4.54 -8.03 -2.85
CA ILE A 70 -4.56 -8.94 -1.70
C ILE A 70 -4.80 -10.39 -2.11
#